data_b316f2e7f13673e3880defd88d09b220
#
_entry.id   b316f2e7f13673e3880defd88d09b220
#
_cell.length_a   1.000
_cell.length_b   1.000
_cell.length_c   1.000
_cell.angle_alpha   90.00
_cell.angle_beta   90.00
_cell.angle_gamma   90.00
#
_symmetry.space_group_name_H-M   'P 1'
#
loop_
_entity.id
_entity.type
_entity.pdbx_description
1 polymer ?
#
loop_
_entity_poly.entity_id
_entity_poly.type
_entity_poly.pdbx_seq_one_letter_code
_entity_poly.pdbx_strand_id
1 'polypeptide(L)'
;MLTIEPTGAVLGATVRGVDLAQSLDERDMGRILLALGRHGVLRFPDQHLDLASLKRFSEFFGEIQGNPIRDADPMREYPEIGTLSNLTEDGKYIGSPDAGQDWHTDMTYREVPGFVNVLYGIRIPHRDGKPLGGTEFSNMHLAYEDLPSEIKSRLAQMTVTHNFEKFWEHMRRNHDSERPAMTDEQRRRRPPVIHPVFLTHPITGRKVLYCNPGYAVRINELPERESDEMLEFLFAHQLQMKFRYTHVWTENDVLLWDHLGTIHRAIADYRPDEIRLIRRCQVMATKVFDPAFLQPARELAAREAALERLI
;
A
#
# COMPACT_ATOMS: atom_id res chain seq x y z
N MET A 1 18.55 -10.59 -17.01
CA MET A 1 17.33 -11.46 -16.87
C MET A 1 16.72 -11.17 -15.51
N LEU A 2 15.43 -10.87 -15.43
CA LEU A 2 14.71 -10.62 -14.19
C LEU A 2 14.80 -11.84 -13.25
N THR A 3 15.15 -11.62 -11.98
CA THR A 3 15.10 -12.63 -10.91
C THR A 3 14.26 -12.11 -9.75
N ILE A 4 13.60 -13.03 -9.03
CA ILE A 4 12.76 -12.72 -7.88
C ILE A 4 13.29 -13.55 -6.71
N GLU A 5 13.75 -12.87 -5.67
CA GLU A 5 14.39 -13.45 -4.49
C GLU A 5 13.49 -13.18 -3.27
N PRO A 6 12.70 -14.19 -2.80
CA PRO A 6 11.90 -14.03 -1.60
C PRO A 6 12.76 -13.70 -0.39
N THR A 7 12.26 -12.86 0.52
CA THR A 7 12.96 -12.51 1.78
C THR A 7 13.04 -13.67 2.76
N GLY A 8 12.21 -14.70 2.59
CA GLY A 8 12.02 -15.77 3.58
C GLY A 8 11.09 -15.38 4.73
N ALA A 9 10.64 -14.12 4.80
CA ALA A 9 9.63 -13.64 5.74
C ALA A 9 8.20 -13.82 5.18
N VAL A 10 7.20 -13.42 5.96
CA VAL A 10 5.77 -13.53 5.60
C VAL A 10 5.36 -12.63 4.43
N LEU A 11 6.18 -11.66 4.07
CA LEU A 11 6.06 -10.75 2.93
C LEU A 11 7.45 -10.41 2.40
N GLY A 12 7.47 -9.87 1.19
CA GLY A 12 8.63 -9.27 0.58
C GLY A 12 9.41 -10.20 -0.35
N ALA A 13 9.82 -9.64 -1.50
CA ALA A 13 10.82 -10.20 -2.39
C ALA A 13 11.65 -9.08 -3.03
N THR A 14 12.90 -9.40 -3.37
CA THR A 14 13.78 -8.50 -4.14
C THR A 14 13.72 -8.90 -5.60
N VAL A 15 13.44 -7.93 -6.46
CA VAL A 15 13.45 -8.08 -7.93
C VAL A 15 14.75 -7.48 -8.47
N ARG A 16 15.54 -8.27 -9.18
CA ARG A 16 16.80 -7.85 -9.78
C ARG A 16 16.82 -8.07 -11.28
N GLY A 17 17.82 -7.49 -11.96
CA GLY A 17 18.04 -7.69 -13.40
C GLY A 17 17.05 -6.94 -14.28
N VAL A 18 16.41 -5.88 -13.74
CA VAL A 18 15.57 -4.93 -14.47
C VAL A 18 16.01 -3.50 -14.19
N ASP A 19 15.84 -2.64 -15.18
CA ASP A 19 16.00 -1.19 -15.09
C ASP A 19 14.62 -0.56 -15.32
N LEU A 20 14.03 0.00 -14.26
CA LEU A 20 12.70 0.62 -14.32
C LEU A 20 12.70 1.98 -15.05
N ALA A 21 13.90 2.53 -15.37
CA ALA A 21 14.03 3.66 -16.28
C ALA A 21 13.70 3.29 -17.72
N GLN A 22 13.68 2.00 -18.05
CA GLN A 22 13.30 1.47 -19.36
C GLN A 22 11.88 0.89 -19.33
N SER A 23 11.29 0.73 -20.52
CA SER A 23 10.04 -0.03 -20.66
C SER A 23 10.32 -1.52 -20.52
N LEU A 24 9.56 -2.18 -19.65
CA LEU A 24 9.61 -3.63 -19.49
C LEU A 24 8.67 -4.31 -20.49
N ASP A 25 9.04 -5.51 -20.91
CA ASP A 25 8.17 -6.32 -21.77
C ASP A 25 6.99 -6.92 -20.96
N GLU A 26 5.99 -7.43 -21.68
CA GLU A 26 4.78 -8.00 -21.10
C GLU A 26 5.08 -9.21 -20.20
N ARG A 27 6.09 -10.01 -20.56
CA ARG A 27 6.50 -11.18 -19.81
C ARG A 27 7.08 -10.79 -18.45
N ASP A 28 8.00 -9.81 -18.41
CA ASP A 28 8.61 -9.34 -17.16
C ASP A 28 7.58 -8.62 -16.29
N MET A 29 6.65 -7.87 -16.88
CA MET A 29 5.53 -7.27 -16.16
C MET A 29 4.57 -8.34 -15.59
N GLY A 30 4.28 -9.41 -16.33
CA GLY A 30 3.52 -10.54 -15.83
C GLY A 30 4.19 -11.24 -14.64
N ARG A 31 5.52 -11.39 -14.69
CA ARG A 31 6.32 -11.92 -13.56
C ARG A 31 6.27 -11.02 -12.33
N ILE A 32 6.35 -9.71 -12.52
CA ILE A 32 6.23 -8.72 -11.43
C ILE A 32 4.83 -8.79 -10.81
N LEU A 33 3.76 -8.84 -11.61
CA LEU A 33 2.39 -8.99 -11.11
C LEU A 33 2.21 -10.28 -10.29
N LEU A 34 2.69 -11.41 -10.82
CA LEU A 34 2.60 -12.70 -10.13
C LEU A 34 3.37 -12.66 -8.80
N ALA A 35 4.59 -12.10 -8.80
CA ALA A 35 5.40 -11.93 -7.61
C ALA A 35 4.74 -11.00 -6.59
N LEU A 36 4.12 -9.91 -7.06
CA LEU A 36 3.38 -8.98 -6.19
C LEU A 36 2.25 -9.69 -5.47
N GLY A 37 1.44 -10.48 -6.16
CA GLY A 37 0.38 -11.27 -5.55
C GLY A 37 0.91 -12.28 -4.53
N ARG A 38 2.05 -12.91 -4.78
CA ARG A 38 2.65 -13.91 -3.89
C ARG A 38 3.33 -13.32 -2.65
N HIS A 39 4.03 -12.20 -2.83
CA HIS A 39 4.91 -11.65 -1.80
C HIS A 39 4.40 -10.33 -1.20
N GLY A 40 3.38 -9.70 -1.79
CA GLY A 40 2.72 -8.47 -1.33
C GLY A 40 3.60 -7.21 -1.39
N VAL A 41 4.91 -7.33 -1.25
CA VAL A 41 5.89 -6.23 -1.27
C VAL A 41 7.08 -6.62 -2.15
N LEU A 42 7.42 -5.79 -3.14
CA LEU A 42 8.55 -6.01 -4.02
C LEU A 42 9.53 -4.84 -3.91
N ARG A 43 10.81 -5.16 -3.67
CA ARG A 43 11.92 -4.23 -3.68
C ARG A 43 12.69 -4.34 -4.99
N PHE A 44 12.92 -3.21 -5.65
CA PHE A 44 13.81 -3.07 -6.81
C PHE A 44 15.00 -2.20 -6.37
N PRO A 45 16.15 -2.79 -6.05
CA PRO A 45 17.31 -2.04 -5.58
C PRO A 45 18.00 -1.30 -6.72
N ASP A 46 18.73 -0.23 -6.36
CA ASP A 46 19.66 0.50 -7.24
C ASP A 46 19.00 0.99 -8.54
N GLN A 47 17.83 1.63 -8.41
CA GLN A 47 17.09 2.22 -9.53
C GLN A 47 17.41 3.72 -9.64
N HIS A 48 17.71 4.19 -10.85
CA HIS A 48 18.00 5.61 -11.12
C HIS A 48 16.87 6.20 -11.98
N LEU A 49 15.78 6.63 -11.35
CA LEU A 49 14.58 7.09 -12.05
C LEU A 49 14.48 8.61 -12.07
N ASP A 50 14.11 9.15 -13.22
CA ASP A 50 13.44 10.44 -13.30
C ASP A 50 11.94 10.31 -13.01
N LEU A 51 11.24 11.43 -12.87
CA LEU A 51 9.82 11.42 -12.56
C LEU A 51 8.97 10.83 -13.69
N ALA A 52 9.39 11.00 -14.95
CA ALA A 52 8.71 10.42 -16.11
C ALA A 52 8.77 8.89 -16.09
N SER A 53 9.92 8.32 -15.76
CA SER A 53 10.11 6.87 -15.65
C SER A 53 9.34 6.27 -14.47
N LEU A 54 9.36 6.95 -13.31
CA LEU A 54 8.57 6.55 -12.15
C LEU A 54 7.07 6.54 -12.47
N LYS A 55 6.58 7.58 -13.14
CA LYS A 55 5.20 7.68 -13.63
C LYS A 55 4.86 6.53 -14.58
N ARG A 56 5.65 6.35 -15.64
CA ARG A 56 5.44 5.31 -16.66
C ARG A 56 5.36 3.91 -16.04
N PHE A 57 6.28 3.57 -15.15
CA PHE A 57 6.25 2.29 -14.44
C PHE A 57 4.98 2.13 -13.61
N SER A 58 4.55 3.18 -12.92
CA SER A 58 3.36 3.16 -12.07
C SER A 58 2.07 3.04 -12.88
N GLU A 59 1.95 3.71 -14.03
CA GLU A 59 0.77 3.70 -14.93
C GLU A 59 0.49 2.32 -15.55
N PHE A 60 1.47 1.43 -15.54
CA PHE A 60 1.22 0.04 -15.93
C PHE A 60 0.15 -0.59 -15.06
N PHE A 61 0.18 -0.37 -13.74
CA PHE A 61 -0.71 -1.01 -12.78
C PHE A 61 -2.12 -0.41 -12.75
N GLY A 62 -2.31 0.80 -13.23
CA GLY A 62 -3.60 1.50 -13.23
C GLY A 62 -3.44 3.01 -13.34
N GLU A 63 -4.52 3.73 -13.06
CA GLU A 63 -4.53 5.18 -13.03
C GLU A 63 -3.83 5.68 -11.75
N ILE A 64 -2.90 6.64 -11.90
CA ILE A 64 -2.25 7.28 -10.76
C ILE A 64 -3.19 8.33 -10.18
N GLN A 65 -3.45 8.24 -8.90
CA GLN A 65 -4.27 9.18 -8.16
C GLN A 65 -3.41 10.30 -7.58
N GLY A 66 -3.57 11.52 -8.07
CA GLY A 66 -3.00 12.71 -7.43
C GLY A 66 -3.61 12.98 -6.05
N ASN A 67 -2.84 13.56 -5.14
CA ASN A 67 -3.35 14.02 -3.85
C ASN A 67 -3.80 15.50 -3.94
N PRO A 68 -5.10 15.78 -4.14
CA PRO A 68 -5.57 17.13 -4.39
C PRO A 68 -5.51 18.06 -3.16
N ILE A 69 -5.12 17.56 -1.98
CA ILE A 69 -5.11 18.37 -0.75
C ILE A 69 -3.75 19.00 -0.47
N ARG A 70 -2.65 18.30 -0.76
CA ARG A 70 -1.29 18.76 -0.43
C ARG A 70 -0.37 18.94 -1.64
N ASP A 71 -0.61 18.19 -2.71
CA ASP A 71 0.28 18.17 -3.87
C ASP A 71 -0.25 19.02 -5.05
N ALA A 72 -1.33 19.75 -4.84
CA ALA A 72 -1.95 20.63 -5.84
C ALA A 72 -1.16 21.93 -6.02
N ASP A 73 0.12 21.83 -6.36
CA ASP A 73 0.77 22.89 -7.11
C ASP A 73 0.53 22.58 -8.60
N PRO A 74 -0.39 23.28 -9.27
CA PRO A 74 -0.66 23.06 -10.69
C PRO A 74 0.52 23.44 -11.59
N MET A 75 1.56 24.05 -11.03
CA MET A 75 2.81 24.39 -11.74
C MET A 75 3.84 23.28 -11.72
N ARG A 76 3.58 22.16 -10.98
CA ARG A 76 4.46 20.99 -11.01
C ARG A 76 4.27 20.22 -12.31
N GLU A 77 5.37 19.81 -12.92
CA GLU A 77 5.36 19.01 -14.15
C GLU A 77 4.63 17.66 -13.98
N TYR A 78 4.69 17.08 -12.77
CA TYR A 78 4.03 15.79 -12.42
C TYR A 78 3.25 15.95 -11.11
N PRO A 79 2.06 16.59 -11.14
CA PRO A 79 1.27 16.87 -9.93
C PRO A 79 0.71 15.60 -9.27
N GLU A 80 0.63 14.48 -9.99
CA GLU A 80 0.21 13.17 -9.49
C GLU A 80 1.30 12.43 -8.67
N ILE A 81 2.57 12.87 -8.76
CA ILE A 81 3.65 12.29 -7.98
C ILE A 81 3.78 13.02 -6.64
N GLY A 82 3.40 12.33 -5.57
CA GLY A 82 3.49 12.82 -4.21
C GLY A 82 4.94 12.84 -3.68
N THR A 83 5.17 13.71 -2.69
CA THR A 83 6.43 13.80 -1.95
C THR A 83 6.19 13.49 -0.48
N LEU A 84 6.92 12.50 0.05
CA LEU A 84 6.96 12.17 1.47
C LEU A 84 8.30 12.63 2.00
N SER A 85 8.31 13.74 2.78
CA SER A 85 9.57 14.36 3.21
C SER A 85 9.37 15.28 4.41
N ASN A 86 10.37 15.31 5.29
CA ASN A 86 10.55 16.32 6.33
C ASN A 86 11.51 17.45 5.90
N LEU A 87 11.94 17.48 4.63
CA LEU A 87 12.74 18.58 4.08
C LEU A 87 11.87 19.84 3.97
N THR A 88 12.48 20.98 4.34
CA THR A 88 11.85 22.28 4.22
C THR A 88 12.61 23.16 3.23
N GLU A 89 11.88 23.95 2.44
CA GLU A 89 12.37 25.03 1.60
C GLU A 89 11.63 26.30 2.00
N ASP A 90 12.35 27.39 2.25
CA ASP A 90 11.79 28.66 2.75
C ASP A 90 10.88 28.51 3.97
N GLY A 91 11.24 27.59 4.89
CA GLY A 91 10.50 27.30 6.13
C GLY A 91 9.21 26.51 5.94
N LYS A 92 8.94 25.98 4.73
CA LYS A 92 7.78 25.13 4.43
C LYS A 92 8.20 23.73 4.02
N TYR A 93 7.47 22.72 4.47
CA TYR A 93 7.71 21.35 4.02
C TYR A 93 7.44 21.21 2.51
N ILE A 94 8.39 20.60 1.78
CA ILE A 94 8.22 20.30 0.35
C ILE A 94 7.29 19.09 0.10
N GLY A 95 6.90 18.38 1.14
CA GLY A 95 6.06 17.18 1.09
C GLY A 95 5.25 16.97 2.35
N SER A 96 4.84 15.74 2.60
CA SER A 96 4.08 15.31 3.78
C SER A 96 5.02 14.68 4.81
N PRO A 97 5.40 15.40 5.90
CA PRO A 97 6.35 14.89 6.89
C PRO A 97 5.76 13.83 7.81
N ASP A 98 4.44 13.88 8.03
CA ASP A 98 3.67 13.05 8.97
C ASP A 98 2.87 11.93 8.30
N ALA A 99 3.10 11.66 7.01
CA ALA A 99 2.27 10.74 6.26
C ALA A 99 2.45 9.27 6.69
N GLY A 100 1.33 8.59 6.93
CA GLY A 100 1.27 7.14 7.04
C GLY A 100 1.88 6.53 8.30
N GLN A 101 2.00 7.28 9.41
CA GLN A 101 2.60 6.77 10.65
C GLN A 101 1.73 5.75 11.39
N ASP A 102 0.42 5.72 11.13
CA ASP A 102 -0.50 4.74 11.70
C ASP A 102 -0.85 3.64 10.70
N TRP A 103 -1.27 2.46 11.22
CA TRP A 103 -1.65 1.32 10.41
C TRP A 103 -2.86 1.60 9.52
N HIS A 104 -2.68 1.49 8.22
CA HIS A 104 -3.72 1.69 7.22
C HIS A 104 -3.39 0.95 5.90
N THR A 105 -4.34 0.95 4.99
CA THR A 105 -4.06 0.77 3.56
C THR A 105 -4.69 1.93 2.80
N ASP A 106 -3.98 2.47 1.84
CA ASP A 106 -4.41 3.67 1.12
C ASP A 106 -5.68 3.44 0.30
N MET A 107 -6.50 4.49 0.18
CA MET A 107 -7.62 4.62 -0.76
C MET A 107 -8.76 3.60 -0.61
N THR A 108 -8.88 2.89 0.52
CA THR A 108 -10.08 2.06 0.79
C THR A 108 -11.34 2.88 1.02
N TYR A 109 -11.20 4.18 1.18
CA TYR A 109 -12.29 5.16 1.25
C TYR A 109 -12.78 5.62 -0.13
N ARG A 110 -12.47 4.88 -1.20
CA ARG A 110 -12.95 5.11 -2.57
C ARG A 110 -13.71 3.90 -3.08
N GLU A 111 -14.69 4.12 -3.97
CA GLU A 111 -15.44 3.04 -4.64
C GLU A 111 -14.51 2.13 -5.44
N VAL A 112 -13.62 2.72 -6.25
CA VAL A 112 -12.48 2.01 -6.82
C VAL A 112 -11.31 2.18 -5.85
N PRO A 113 -10.89 1.13 -5.14
CA PRO A 113 -9.84 1.23 -4.14
C PRO A 113 -8.45 1.41 -4.75
N GLY A 114 -7.45 1.63 -3.91
CA GLY A 114 -6.05 1.55 -4.32
C GLY A 114 -5.65 0.11 -4.67
N PHE A 115 -4.79 -0.01 -5.68
CA PHE A 115 -4.19 -1.29 -6.03
C PHE A 115 -2.75 -1.37 -5.50
N VAL A 116 -1.90 -0.44 -5.91
CA VAL A 116 -0.49 -0.42 -5.49
C VAL A 116 -0.01 0.97 -5.12
N ASN A 117 1.00 1.02 -4.26
CA ASN A 117 1.92 2.15 -4.14
C ASN A 117 3.26 1.81 -4.80
N VAL A 118 3.81 2.78 -5.51
CA VAL A 118 5.19 2.76 -6.01
C VAL A 118 5.94 3.90 -5.33
N LEU A 119 6.89 3.56 -4.46
CA LEU A 119 7.71 4.53 -3.76
C LEU A 119 9.15 4.45 -4.24
N TYR A 120 9.77 5.62 -4.47
CA TYR A 120 11.17 5.75 -4.85
C TYR A 120 11.94 6.50 -3.76
N GLY A 121 12.89 5.83 -3.11
CA GLY A 121 13.71 6.36 -2.03
C GLY A 121 14.88 7.18 -2.56
N ILE A 122 14.79 8.51 -2.48
CA ILE A 122 15.84 9.43 -2.96
C ILE A 122 16.87 9.70 -1.86
N ARG A 123 16.40 9.96 -0.64
CA ARG A 123 17.25 10.20 0.53
C ARG A 123 16.69 9.46 1.72
N ILE A 124 17.51 8.63 2.32
CA ILE A 124 17.16 7.80 3.48
C ILE A 124 17.97 8.30 4.69
N PRO A 125 17.30 8.62 5.81
CA PRO A 125 18.02 9.06 7.00
C PRO A 125 18.82 7.92 7.62
N HIS A 126 20.00 8.25 8.16
CA HIS A 126 20.86 7.29 8.84
C HIS A 126 21.30 7.86 10.20
N ARG A 127 21.44 6.97 11.19
CA ARG A 127 22.06 7.26 12.47
C ARG A 127 22.98 6.12 12.84
N ASP A 128 24.22 6.45 13.20
CA ASP A 128 25.27 5.47 13.53
C ASP A 128 25.45 4.38 12.45
N GLY A 129 25.35 4.78 11.17
CA GLY A 129 25.46 3.88 10.01
C GLY A 129 24.22 3.00 9.76
N LYS A 130 23.14 3.14 10.54
CA LYS A 130 21.89 2.37 10.38
C LYS A 130 20.83 3.23 9.68
N PRO A 131 20.17 2.71 8.63
CA PRO A 131 19.07 3.41 7.99
C PRO A 131 17.85 3.49 8.91
N LEU A 132 17.14 4.61 8.82
CA LEU A 132 15.93 4.92 9.58
C LEU A 132 14.74 5.13 8.62
N GLY A 133 13.55 5.34 9.17
CA GLY A 133 12.35 5.63 8.37
C GLY A 133 11.85 4.43 7.59
N GLY A 134 11.97 3.22 8.15
CA GLY A 134 11.47 1.98 7.56
C GLY A 134 9.96 2.01 7.27
N THR A 135 9.48 1.02 6.53
CA THR A 135 8.05 0.80 6.31
C THR A 135 7.67 -0.58 6.80
N GLU A 136 6.69 -0.64 7.70
CA GLU A 136 6.19 -1.89 8.27
C GLU A 136 4.89 -2.29 7.57
N PHE A 137 4.76 -3.59 7.29
CA PHE A 137 3.62 -4.19 6.60
C PHE A 137 3.01 -5.30 7.45
N SER A 138 1.72 -5.59 7.24
CA SER A 138 1.07 -6.79 7.74
C SER A 138 0.36 -7.52 6.61
N ASN A 139 0.45 -8.86 6.60
CA ASN A 139 -0.05 -9.74 5.55
C ASN A 139 -1.53 -10.06 5.80
N MET A 140 -2.42 -9.52 4.96
CA MET A 140 -3.86 -9.68 5.10
C MET A 140 -4.38 -11.03 4.60
N HIS A 141 -3.63 -11.75 3.77
CA HIS A 141 -3.93 -13.15 3.44
C HIS A 141 -3.76 -14.03 4.67
N LEU A 142 -2.59 -13.96 5.33
CA LEU A 142 -2.32 -14.73 6.54
C LEU A 142 -3.24 -14.32 7.69
N ALA A 143 -3.53 -13.03 7.84
CA ALA A 143 -4.48 -12.55 8.82
C ALA A 143 -5.88 -13.13 8.60
N TYR A 144 -6.36 -13.24 7.35
CA TYR A 144 -7.61 -13.94 7.04
C TYR A 144 -7.52 -15.44 7.33
N GLU A 145 -6.44 -16.10 6.90
CA GLU A 145 -6.28 -17.55 7.04
C GLU A 145 -6.26 -18.01 8.51
N ASP A 146 -5.67 -17.21 9.38
CA ASP A 146 -5.56 -17.47 10.82
C ASP A 146 -6.84 -17.14 11.63
N LEU A 147 -7.83 -16.47 11.04
CA LEU A 147 -9.09 -16.20 11.73
C LEU A 147 -9.79 -17.51 12.11
N PRO A 148 -10.45 -17.58 13.29
CA PRO A 148 -11.31 -18.69 13.64
C PRO A 148 -12.40 -18.95 12.58
N SER A 149 -12.72 -20.22 12.32
CA SER A 149 -13.73 -20.63 11.32
C SER A 149 -15.11 -19.98 11.56
N GLU A 150 -15.48 -19.82 12.82
CA GLU A 150 -16.72 -19.17 13.23
C GLU A 150 -16.77 -17.70 12.82
N ILE A 151 -15.67 -16.96 13.00
CA ILE A 151 -15.55 -15.56 12.57
C ILE A 151 -15.58 -15.46 11.04
N LYS A 152 -14.85 -16.34 10.33
CA LYS A 152 -14.91 -16.41 8.87
C LYS A 152 -16.33 -16.64 8.35
N SER A 153 -17.04 -17.62 8.94
CA SER A 153 -18.40 -17.95 8.55
C SER A 153 -19.36 -16.81 8.85
N ARG A 154 -19.24 -16.18 10.04
CA ARG A 154 -20.09 -15.08 10.46
C ARG A 154 -19.95 -13.85 9.55
N LEU A 155 -18.71 -13.48 9.19
CA LEU A 155 -18.43 -12.27 8.42
C LEU A 155 -18.39 -12.48 6.90
N ALA A 156 -18.59 -13.71 6.40
CA ALA A 156 -18.35 -14.07 5.00
C ALA A 156 -19.11 -13.24 3.96
N GLN A 157 -20.31 -12.75 4.31
CA GLN A 157 -21.17 -11.93 3.45
C GLN A 157 -21.35 -10.51 4.00
N MET A 158 -20.64 -10.16 5.07
CA MET A 158 -20.76 -8.85 5.69
C MET A 158 -19.88 -7.80 4.99
N THR A 159 -20.32 -6.56 5.13
CA THR A 159 -19.68 -5.39 4.55
C THR A 159 -19.17 -4.45 5.64
N VAL A 160 -18.17 -3.66 5.30
CA VAL A 160 -17.56 -2.68 6.19
C VAL A 160 -17.57 -1.30 5.54
N THR A 161 -18.00 -0.30 6.29
CA THR A 161 -17.94 1.10 5.88
C THR A 161 -16.55 1.67 6.17
N HIS A 162 -15.92 2.26 5.15
CA HIS A 162 -14.66 2.99 5.23
C HIS A 162 -14.93 4.48 5.14
N ASN A 163 -14.30 5.27 6.03
CA ASN A 163 -14.45 6.72 6.08
C ASN A 163 -13.09 7.40 6.15
N PHE A 164 -12.81 8.29 5.18
CA PHE A 164 -11.59 9.08 5.14
C PHE A 164 -11.41 9.98 6.37
N GLU A 165 -12.51 10.54 6.89
CA GLU A 165 -12.47 11.46 8.03
C GLU A 165 -11.88 10.80 9.29
N LYS A 166 -12.12 9.47 9.51
CA LYS A 166 -11.54 8.75 10.65
C LYS A 166 -10.01 8.91 10.70
N PHE A 167 -9.35 8.60 9.57
CA PHE A 167 -7.89 8.69 9.48
C PHE A 167 -7.40 10.14 9.56
N TRP A 168 -8.09 11.07 8.88
CA TRP A 168 -7.74 12.48 8.90
C TRP A 168 -7.78 13.06 10.31
N GLU A 169 -8.87 12.81 11.06
CA GLU A 169 -9.03 13.29 12.44
C GLU A 169 -8.08 12.61 13.41
N HIS A 170 -7.78 11.32 13.19
CA HIS A 170 -6.77 10.61 13.98
C HIS A 170 -5.38 11.24 13.82
N MET A 171 -4.94 11.47 12.59
CA MET A 171 -3.67 12.13 12.29
C MET A 171 -3.63 13.56 12.85
N ARG A 172 -4.73 14.31 12.72
CA ARG A 172 -4.83 15.67 13.23
C ARG A 172 -4.67 15.76 14.76
N ARG A 173 -5.11 14.74 15.50
CA ARG A 173 -5.11 14.75 16.96
C ARG A 173 -3.82 14.18 17.57
N ASN A 174 -3.13 13.31 16.87
CA ASN A 174 -2.10 12.46 17.49
C ASN A 174 -0.68 12.68 16.99
N HIS A 175 -0.39 13.45 16.00
CA HIS A 175 0.98 13.55 15.44
C HIS A 175 1.51 14.98 15.36
N ASP A 176 1.15 15.84 16.34
CA ASP A 176 1.48 17.28 16.33
C ASP A 176 1.21 17.91 14.95
N SER A 177 0.17 17.40 14.30
CA SER A 177 -0.13 17.70 12.92
C SER A 177 -0.81 19.06 12.79
N GLU A 178 -0.30 19.92 11.94
CA GLU A 178 -0.91 21.22 11.61
C GLU A 178 -2.15 21.07 10.70
N ARG A 179 -2.70 19.87 10.54
CA ARG A 179 -3.87 19.61 9.69
C ARG A 179 -5.10 20.31 10.24
N PRO A 180 -5.82 21.11 9.42
CA PRO A 180 -7.11 21.64 9.84
C PRO A 180 -8.16 20.54 9.94
N ALA A 181 -9.25 20.79 10.65
CA ALA A 181 -10.43 19.93 10.59
C ALA A 181 -11.00 19.91 9.15
N MET A 182 -11.61 18.81 8.76
CA MET A 182 -12.24 18.71 7.45
C MET A 182 -13.41 19.70 7.34
N THR A 183 -13.50 20.37 6.19
CA THR A 183 -14.67 21.19 5.85
C THR A 183 -15.82 20.30 5.39
N ASP A 184 -17.05 20.84 5.43
CA ASP A 184 -18.24 20.13 4.93
C ASP A 184 -18.15 19.82 3.42
N GLU A 185 -17.47 20.67 2.66
CA GLU A 185 -17.22 20.42 1.25
C GLU A 185 -16.25 19.22 1.05
N GLN A 186 -15.21 19.15 1.85
CA GLN A 186 -14.27 18.01 1.82
C GLN A 186 -14.94 16.70 2.22
N ARG A 187 -15.86 16.71 3.20
CA ARG A 187 -16.69 15.56 3.59
C ARG A 187 -17.60 15.13 2.45
N ARG A 188 -18.30 16.07 1.80
CA ARG A 188 -19.17 15.77 0.64
C ARG A 188 -18.41 15.19 -0.54
N ARG A 189 -17.17 15.62 -0.78
CA ARG A 189 -16.30 15.07 -1.85
C ARG A 189 -15.73 13.69 -1.52
N ARG A 190 -15.80 13.26 -0.27
CA ARG A 190 -15.29 11.98 0.23
C ARG A 190 -16.30 11.31 1.14
N PRO A 191 -17.46 10.92 0.57
CA PRO A 191 -18.45 10.20 1.35
C PRO A 191 -17.88 8.86 1.80
N PRO A 192 -18.39 8.28 2.89
CA PRO A 192 -18.07 6.92 3.28
C PRO A 192 -18.41 5.93 2.16
N VAL A 193 -17.58 4.90 1.99
CA VAL A 193 -17.78 3.83 1.00
C VAL A 193 -17.86 2.48 1.68
N ILE A 194 -18.50 1.52 1.00
CA ILE A 194 -18.75 0.18 1.52
C ILE A 194 -17.95 -0.83 0.70
N HIS A 195 -17.21 -1.70 1.41
CA HIS A 195 -16.48 -2.82 0.84
C HIS A 195 -16.83 -4.13 1.59
N PRO A 196 -16.57 -5.32 1.01
CA PRO A 196 -16.70 -6.56 1.76
C PRO A 196 -15.66 -6.62 2.88
N VAL A 197 -15.99 -7.23 4.02
CA VAL A 197 -15.02 -7.50 5.11
C VAL A 197 -13.90 -8.41 4.61
N PHE A 198 -14.24 -9.37 3.74
CA PHE A 198 -13.30 -10.31 3.10
C PHE A 198 -13.32 -10.15 1.58
N LEU A 199 -12.25 -9.59 1.02
CA LEU A 199 -12.10 -9.45 -0.42
C LEU A 199 -11.44 -10.71 -1.00
N THR A 200 -11.85 -11.12 -2.22
CA THR A 200 -11.08 -12.08 -3.02
C THR A 200 -10.03 -11.33 -3.80
N HIS A 201 -8.77 -11.61 -3.54
CA HIS A 201 -7.64 -10.95 -4.18
C HIS A 201 -7.55 -11.32 -5.66
N PRO A 202 -7.53 -10.36 -6.60
CA PRO A 202 -7.70 -10.64 -8.03
C PRO A 202 -6.54 -11.43 -8.65
N ILE A 203 -5.31 -11.27 -8.15
CA ILE A 203 -4.14 -11.99 -8.67
C ILE A 203 -4.08 -13.40 -8.10
N THR A 204 -4.27 -13.56 -6.78
CA THR A 204 -4.04 -14.85 -6.10
C THR A 204 -5.28 -15.73 -5.99
N GLY A 205 -6.48 -15.15 -6.14
CA GLY A 205 -7.75 -15.84 -5.86
C GLY A 205 -8.00 -16.14 -4.37
N ARG A 206 -7.03 -15.85 -3.49
CA ARG A 206 -7.14 -16.07 -2.04
C ARG A 206 -7.94 -14.95 -1.38
N LYS A 207 -8.56 -15.25 -0.24
CA LYS A 207 -9.22 -14.23 0.58
C LYS A 207 -8.20 -13.40 1.35
N VAL A 208 -8.56 -12.14 1.59
CA VAL A 208 -7.87 -11.19 2.46
C VAL A 208 -8.83 -10.60 3.47
N LEU A 209 -8.34 -10.25 4.64
CA LEU A 209 -9.06 -9.42 5.61
C LEU A 209 -8.99 -7.97 5.12
N TYR A 210 -10.10 -7.46 4.56
CA TYR A 210 -10.16 -6.13 3.93
C TYR A 210 -10.84 -5.10 4.81
N CYS A 211 -10.37 -5.00 6.05
CA CYS A 211 -10.90 -4.14 7.11
C CYS A 211 -9.73 -3.57 7.91
N ASN A 212 -9.33 -2.32 7.66
CA ASN A 212 -8.13 -1.75 8.26
C ASN A 212 -8.44 -0.68 9.33
N PRO A 213 -7.55 -0.51 10.35
CA PRO A 213 -7.79 0.40 11.46
C PRO A 213 -7.87 1.88 11.04
N GLY A 214 -7.21 2.26 9.92
CA GLY A 214 -7.17 3.65 9.47
C GLY A 214 -8.52 4.17 8.99
N TYR A 215 -9.32 3.35 8.32
CA TYR A 215 -10.53 3.84 7.64
C TYR A 215 -11.81 3.10 8.01
N ALA A 216 -11.77 1.84 8.47
CA ALA A 216 -12.98 1.07 8.80
C ALA A 216 -13.66 1.63 10.04
N VAL A 217 -14.97 1.92 9.92
CA VAL A 217 -15.77 2.56 10.98
C VAL A 217 -16.94 1.71 11.45
N ARG A 218 -17.45 0.78 10.62
CA ARG A 218 -18.63 -0.02 10.95
C ARG A 218 -18.70 -1.29 10.11
N ILE A 219 -19.02 -2.43 10.72
CA ILE A 219 -19.53 -3.62 10.01
C ILE A 219 -21.04 -3.44 9.92
N ASN A 220 -21.57 -3.33 8.70
CA ASN A 220 -22.91 -2.77 8.46
C ASN A 220 -24.04 -3.66 8.94
N GLU A 221 -23.88 -4.97 8.90
CA GLU A 221 -24.91 -5.96 9.24
C GLU A 221 -24.92 -6.29 10.74
N LEU A 222 -24.02 -5.71 11.55
CA LEU A 222 -23.99 -5.89 12.99
C LEU A 222 -24.63 -4.72 13.74
N PRO A 223 -25.26 -4.96 14.92
CA PRO A 223 -25.56 -3.89 15.87
C PRO A 223 -24.31 -3.07 16.20
N GLU A 224 -24.47 -1.80 16.51
CA GLU A 224 -23.35 -0.86 16.69
C GLU A 224 -22.28 -1.38 17.65
N ARG A 225 -22.70 -1.78 18.85
CA ARG A 225 -21.79 -2.32 19.87
C ARG A 225 -21.05 -3.58 19.41
N GLU A 226 -21.76 -4.51 18.74
CA GLU A 226 -21.12 -5.72 18.22
C GLU A 226 -20.15 -5.41 17.07
N SER A 227 -20.48 -4.41 16.24
CA SER A 227 -19.60 -3.93 15.19
C SER A 227 -18.31 -3.38 15.78
N ASP A 228 -18.39 -2.56 16.83
CA ASP A 228 -17.22 -1.97 17.48
C ASP A 228 -16.34 -3.06 18.11
N GLU A 229 -16.91 -3.96 18.89
CA GLU A 229 -16.20 -5.10 19.50
C GLU A 229 -15.53 -5.99 18.44
N MET A 230 -16.20 -6.24 17.31
CA MET A 230 -15.65 -7.03 16.20
C MET A 230 -14.53 -6.28 15.46
N LEU A 231 -14.68 -4.98 15.22
CA LEU A 231 -13.62 -4.17 14.61
C LEU A 231 -12.37 -4.13 15.49
N GLU A 232 -12.51 -3.94 16.80
CA GLU A 232 -11.40 -3.99 17.75
C GLU A 232 -10.67 -5.34 17.69
N PHE A 233 -11.43 -6.44 17.70
CA PHE A 233 -10.87 -7.78 17.56
C PHE A 233 -10.10 -7.94 16.24
N LEU A 234 -10.69 -7.55 15.10
CA LEU A 234 -10.05 -7.67 13.77
C LEU A 234 -8.81 -6.80 13.66
N PHE A 235 -8.83 -5.59 14.23
CA PHE A 235 -7.67 -4.70 14.24
C PHE A 235 -6.51 -5.27 15.09
N ALA A 236 -6.81 -5.77 16.29
CA ALA A 236 -5.80 -6.42 17.11
C ALA A 236 -5.24 -7.69 16.44
N HIS A 237 -6.12 -8.50 15.82
CA HIS A 237 -5.75 -9.74 15.15
C HIS A 237 -4.78 -9.49 13.99
N GLN A 238 -5.10 -8.59 13.05
CA GLN A 238 -4.28 -8.32 11.87
C GLN A 238 -2.93 -7.66 12.17
N LEU A 239 -2.75 -7.13 13.38
CA LEU A 239 -1.50 -6.49 13.83
C LEU A 239 -0.61 -7.42 14.67
N GLN A 240 -0.86 -8.72 14.72
CA GLN A 240 0.03 -9.66 15.40
C GLN A 240 1.38 -9.76 14.70
N MET A 241 2.45 -9.89 15.47
CA MET A 241 3.84 -9.93 14.97
C MET A 241 4.07 -11.02 13.91
N LYS A 242 3.36 -12.15 14.00
CA LYS A 242 3.47 -13.26 13.04
C LYS A 242 3.06 -12.92 11.61
N PHE A 243 2.34 -11.80 11.40
CA PHE A 243 1.93 -11.33 10.07
C PHE A 243 2.79 -10.17 9.56
N ARG A 244 3.70 -9.65 10.39
CA ARG A 244 4.43 -8.42 10.09
C ARG A 244 5.73 -8.67 9.33
N TYR A 245 6.07 -7.69 8.52
CA TYR A 245 7.32 -7.57 7.79
C TYR A 245 7.75 -6.10 7.79
N THR A 246 9.03 -5.84 8.06
CA THR A 246 9.60 -4.50 8.00
C THR A 246 10.58 -4.39 6.85
N HIS A 247 10.31 -3.47 5.93
CA HIS A 247 11.26 -3.08 4.90
C HIS A 247 12.19 -2.00 5.43
N VAL A 248 13.49 -2.25 5.28
CA VAL A 248 14.56 -1.28 5.57
C VAL A 248 15.02 -0.68 4.25
N TRP A 249 14.85 0.64 4.13
CA TRP A 249 15.17 1.36 2.91
C TRP A 249 16.66 1.49 2.64
N THR A 250 17.02 1.47 1.37
CA THR A 250 18.30 1.95 0.85
C THR A 250 18.01 3.05 -0.18
N GLU A 251 18.91 4.03 -0.33
CA GLU A 251 18.76 5.03 -1.39
C GLU A 251 18.72 4.36 -2.76
N ASN A 252 17.91 4.89 -3.65
CA ASN A 252 17.59 4.33 -4.97
C ASN A 252 16.81 3.01 -4.95
N ASP A 253 16.23 2.60 -3.81
CA ASP A 253 15.23 1.56 -3.82
C ASP A 253 13.92 2.07 -4.44
N VAL A 254 13.32 1.27 -5.34
CA VAL A 254 11.90 1.36 -5.63
C VAL A 254 11.19 0.25 -4.87
N LEU A 255 10.16 0.62 -4.12
CA LEU A 255 9.31 -0.30 -3.40
C LEU A 255 7.91 -0.27 -3.99
N LEU A 256 7.44 -1.43 -4.42
CA LEU A 256 6.09 -1.66 -4.92
C LEU A 256 5.36 -2.55 -3.94
N TRP A 257 4.18 -2.13 -3.46
CA TRP A 257 3.36 -3.00 -2.60
C TRP A 257 1.89 -2.99 -2.96
N ASP A 258 1.25 -4.10 -2.64
CA ASP A 258 -0.15 -4.39 -2.90
C ASP A 258 -1.04 -3.88 -1.76
N HIS A 259 -1.97 -2.99 -2.07
CA HIS A 259 -2.95 -2.46 -1.11
C HIS A 259 -4.09 -3.42 -0.79
N LEU A 260 -4.36 -4.37 -1.69
CA LEU A 260 -5.46 -5.32 -1.47
C LEU A 260 -5.05 -6.42 -0.48
N GLY A 261 -3.78 -6.82 -0.53
CA GLY A 261 -3.23 -7.90 0.30
C GLY A 261 -2.42 -7.46 1.51
N THR A 262 -2.20 -6.14 1.72
CA THR A 262 -1.41 -5.63 2.85
C THR A 262 -2.02 -4.40 3.49
N ILE A 263 -1.72 -4.19 4.77
CA ILE A 263 -1.77 -2.89 5.43
C ILE A 263 -0.37 -2.48 5.82
N HIS A 264 -0.12 -1.19 5.99
CA HIS A 264 1.22 -0.67 6.24
C HIS A 264 1.23 0.54 7.18
N ARG A 265 2.43 0.86 7.69
CA ARG A 265 2.73 2.12 8.36
C ARG A 265 4.18 2.56 8.12
N ALA A 266 4.42 3.86 8.15
CA ALA A 266 5.76 4.43 8.17
C ALA A 266 6.31 4.41 9.60
N ILE A 267 7.59 4.06 9.77
CA ILE A 267 8.30 4.17 11.03
C ILE A 267 8.96 5.54 11.09
N ALA A 268 8.52 6.39 12.04
CA ALA A 268 9.02 7.76 12.22
C ALA A 268 10.07 7.81 13.33
N ASP A 269 11.19 7.11 13.16
CA ASP A 269 12.28 6.98 14.13
C ASP A 269 13.45 7.94 13.87
N TYR A 270 13.29 8.86 12.92
CA TYR A 270 14.27 9.87 12.52
C TYR A 270 13.89 11.26 13.06
N ARG A 271 14.90 12.11 13.26
CA ARG A 271 14.75 13.48 13.78
C ARG A 271 14.45 14.47 12.64
N PRO A 272 14.02 15.70 12.96
CA PRO A 272 13.77 16.73 11.94
C PRO A 272 15.00 17.08 11.06
N ASP A 273 16.22 16.92 11.59
CA ASP A 273 17.47 17.16 10.87
C ASP A 273 17.98 15.95 10.06
N GLU A 274 17.38 14.76 10.30
CA GLU A 274 17.67 13.54 9.57
C GLU A 274 16.69 13.41 8.38
N ILE A 275 17.12 13.94 7.23
CA ILE A 275 16.23 14.14 6.10
C ILE A 275 15.84 12.83 5.42
N ARG A 276 14.53 12.65 5.27
CA ARG A 276 13.90 11.60 4.46
C ARG A 276 13.21 12.22 3.25
N LEU A 277 13.50 11.71 2.04
CA LEU A 277 12.87 12.15 0.79
C LEU A 277 12.50 10.94 -0.05
N ILE A 278 11.21 10.74 -0.25
CA ILE A 278 10.64 9.66 -1.06
C ILE A 278 9.62 10.24 -2.03
N ARG A 279 9.65 9.83 -3.30
CA ARG A 279 8.60 10.09 -4.28
C ARG A 279 7.59 8.95 -4.26
N ARG A 280 6.31 9.26 -4.48
CA ARG A 280 5.20 8.29 -4.37
C ARG A 280 4.21 8.44 -5.51
N CYS A 281 3.90 7.31 -6.16
CA CYS A 281 2.73 7.15 -7.01
C CYS A 281 1.72 6.23 -6.32
N GLN A 282 0.49 6.72 -6.11
CA GLN A 282 -0.64 5.93 -5.61
C GLN A 282 -1.50 5.50 -6.80
N VAL A 283 -1.61 4.19 -7.02
CA VAL A 283 -2.27 3.66 -8.21
C VAL A 283 -3.59 3.00 -7.84
N MET A 284 -4.65 3.36 -8.59
CA MET A 284 -6.02 2.86 -8.42
C MET A 284 -6.19 1.47 -9.03
N ALA A 285 -7.12 0.69 -8.48
CA ALA A 285 -7.47 -0.65 -8.96
C ALA A 285 -8.32 -0.63 -10.24
N THR A 286 -7.97 0.22 -11.20
CA THR A 286 -8.74 0.40 -12.45
C THR A 286 -8.53 -0.73 -13.45
N LYS A 287 -7.41 -1.46 -13.35
CA LYS A 287 -7.05 -2.55 -14.27
C LYS A 287 -7.07 -3.94 -13.60
N VAL A 288 -6.71 -4.04 -12.32
CA VAL A 288 -6.43 -5.34 -11.67
C VAL A 288 -7.64 -6.27 -11.58
N PHE A 289 -8.86 -5.74 -11.67
CA PHE A 289 -10.07 -6.56 -11.72
C PHE A 289 -10.45 -7.01 -13.14
N ASP A 290 -9.76 -6.51 -14.17
CA ASP A 290 -9.92 -6.99 -15.55
C ASP A 290 -9.13 -8.30 -15.74
N PRO A 291 -9.79 -9.42 -16.10
CA PRO A 291 -9.11 -10.69 -16.39
C PRO A 291 -8.05 -10.60 -17.49
N ALA A 292 -8.22 -9.71 -18.48
CA ALA A 292 -7.26 -9.53 -19.57
C ALA A 292 -5.94 -8.94 -19.07
N PHE A 293 -5.99 -7.98 -18.13
CA PHE A 293 -4.81 -7.43 -17.50
C PHE A 293 -3.98 -8.48 -16.72
N LEU A 294 -4.66 -9.46 -16.14
CA LEU A 294 -4.02 -10.52 -15.35
C LEU A 294 -3.58 -11.73 -16.16
N GLN A 295 -3.92 -11.79 -17.46
CA GLN A 295 -3.65 -12.98 -18.27
C GLN A 295 -2.16 -13.36 -18.30
N PRO A 296 -1.17 -12.46 -18.52
CA PRO A 296 0.24 -12.82 -18.51
C PRO A 296 0.70 -13.46 -17.20
N ALA A 297 0.25 -12.93 -16.05
CA ALA A 297 0.57 -13.49 -14.74
C ALA A 297 -0.08 -14.87 -14.52
N ARG A 298 -1.32 -15.06 -14.96
CA ARG A 298 -2.04 -16.34 -14.86
C ARG A 298 -1.43 -17.43 -15.73
N GLU A 299 -1.01 -17.12 -16.95
CA GLU A 299 -0.32 -18.05 -17.84
C GLU A 299 1.01 -18.51 -17.24
N LEU A 300 1.79 -17.59 -16.65
CA LEU A 300 3.03 -17.93 -15.95
C LEU A 300 2.75 -18.84 -14.76
N ALA A 301 1.77 -18.51 -13.91
CA ALA A 301 1.41 -19.34 -12.76
C ALA A 301 0.97 -20.76 -13.17
N ALA A 302 0.20 -20.88 -14.27
CA ALA A 302 -0.23 -22.17 -14.80
C ALA A 302 0.96 -23.01 -15.32
N ARG A 303 1.94 -22.40 -15.98
CA ARG A 303 3.16 -23.06 -16.44
C ARG A 303 4.03 -23.54 -15.27
N GLU A 304 4.21 -22.72 -14.24
CA GLU A 304 4.96 -23.12 -13.03
C GLU A 304 4.29 -24.31 -12.33
N ALA A 305 2.96 -24.25 -12.10
CA ALA A 305 2.22 -25.35 -11.49
C ALA A 305 2.23 -26.64 -12.33
N ALA A 306 2.33 -26.55 -13.66
CA ALA A 306 2.47 -27.71 -14.54
C ALA A 306 3.87 -28.36 -14.39
N LEU A 307 4.93 -27.56 -14.24
CA LEU A 307 6.29 -28.05 -14.03
C LEU A 307 6.44 -28.72 -12.66
N GLU A 308 5.85 -28.16 -11.59
CA GLU A 308 5.88 -28.76 -10.24
C GLU A 308 5.18 -30.14 -10.16
N ARG A 309 4.21 -30.40 -11.04
CA ARG A 309 3.52 -31.72 -11.11
C ARG A 309 4.32 -32.79 -11.86
N LEU A 310 5.37 -32.41 -12.56
CA LEU A 310 6.22 -33.32 -13.36
C LEU A 310 7.46 -33.78 -12.60
N ILE A 311 7.70 -33.19 -11.44
CA ILE A 311 8.78 -33.53 -10.49
C ILE A 311 8.21 -34.33 -9.32
#